data_31e4919f0e9bfc3b09b584e1d0e10d40
#
_entry.id   31e4919f0e9bfc3b09b584e1d0e10d40
#
_cell.length_a   1.000
_cell.length_b   1.000
_cell.length_c   1.000
_cell.angle_alpha   90.00
_cell.angle_beta   90.00
_cell.angle_gamma   90.00
#
_symmetry.space_group_name_H-M   'P 1'
#
loop_
_entity.id
_entity.type
_entity.pdbx_description
1 polymer ?
#
loop_
_entity_poly.entity_id
_entity_poly.type
_entity_poly.pdbx_seq_one_letter_code
_entity_poly.pdbx_strand_id
1 'polypeptide(L)'
;HSEKTPRAGAFSGYLNKEKETEEAWKNGWFHTGDTVTMDETGMLYFVDRAKNIIRRAGENIAAAEVENCLFEIEFVSKIACIAVKDDIREEEVMACVVLEDGKKESKEVAEILFNHALEKMAYFKAPGYILFMDDLPVTGTQKVVKHKIFEPEIDPRNLTGVFNFTHLKKRKPND
;
A
#
# COMPACT_ATOMS: atom_id res chain seq x y z
N HIS A 1 2.28 30.74 -3.41
CA HIS A 1 0.92 31.11 -3.00
C HIS A 1 0.75 32.63 -3.13
N SER A 2 -0.26 33.08 -3.86
CA SER A 2 -0.59 34.49 -3.99
C SER A 2 -1.86 34.78 -3.21
N GLU A 3 -1.86 35.76 -2.29
CA GLU A 3 -3.06 36.18 -1.55
C GLU A 3 -4.19 36.66 -2.49
N LYS A 4 -3.81 37.24 -3.66
CA LYS A 4 -4.78 37.73 -4.66
C LYS A 4 -5.37 36.62 -5.52
N THR A 5 -4.62 35.54 -5.73
CA THR A 5 -5.03 34.41 -6.60
C THR A 5 -4.56 33.08 -6.00
N PRO A 6 -5.13 32.68 -4.86
CA PRO A 6 -4.61 31.55 -4.07
C PRO A 6 -4.59 30.21 -4.81
N ARG A 7 -5.43 30.05 -5.85
CA ARG A 7 -5.53 28.81 -6.66
C ARG A 7 -5.04 28.97 -8.10
N ALA A 8 -4.37 30.09 -8.41
CA ALA A 8 -3.86 30.33 -9.77
C ALA A 8 -2.83 29.25 -10.17
N GLY A 9 -2.97 28.71 -11.37
CA GLY A 9 -2.12 27.65 -11.90
C GLY A 9 -2.47 26.24 -11.46
N ALA A 10 -3.51 26.09 -10.60
CA ALA A 10 -4.05 24.80 -10.20
C ALA A 10 -5.53 24.68 -10.64
N PHE A 11 -6.25 23.69 -10.15
CA PHE A 11 -7.69 23.55 -10.44
C PHE A 11 -8.55 24.36 -9.44
N SER A 12 -9.74 24.77 -9.86
CA SER A 12 -10.66 25.56 -9.02
C SER A 12 -11.38 24.70 -7.98
N GLY A 13 -11.59 23.41 -8.24
CA GLY A 13 -12.23 22.46 -7.33
C GLY A 13 -12.69 21.20 -8.03
N TYR A 14 -13.08 20.21 -7.25
CA TYR A 14 -13.69 18.96 -7.74
C TYR A 14 -15.18 19.22 -8.06
N LEU A 15 -15.63 18.74 -9.22
CA LEU A 15 -17.01 18.89 -9.67
C LEU A 15 -17.99 18.24 -8.68
N ASN A 16 -18.95 19.01 -8.19
CA ASN A 16 -19.98 18.59 -7.21
C ASN A 16 -19.42 17.99 -5.91
N LYS A 17 -18.20 18.41 -5.49
CA LYS A 17 -17.48 17.89 -4.32
C LYS A 17 -16.85 19.03 -3.55
N GLU A 18 -17.70 19.85 -2.90
CA GLU A 18 -17.26 21.04 -2.17
C GLU A 18 -16.39 20.69 -0.97
N LYS A 19 -16.80 19.69 -0.18
CA LYS A 19 -16.05 19.25 1.02
C LYS A 19 -14.66 18.74 0.68
N GLU A 20 -14.54 17.89 -0.35
CA GLU A 20 -13.26 17.38 -0.82
C GLU A 20 -12.39 18.50 -1.40
N THR A 21 -13.00 19.52 -2.00
CA THR A 21 -12.30 20.71 -2.49
C THR A 21 -11.73 21.53 -1.33
N GLU A 22 -12.53 21.79 -0.29
CA GLU A 22 -12.09 22.50 0.90
C GLU A 22 -10.96 21.79 1.62
N GLU A 23 -11.06 20.45 1.78
CA GLU A 23 -10.01 19.64 2.40
C GLU A 23 -8.71 19.67 1.57
N ALA A 24 -8.80 19.59 0.24
CA ALA A 24 -7.64 19.67 -0.65
C ALA A 24 -6.93 21.05 -0.60
N TRP A 25 -7.64 22.11 -0.22
CA TRP A 25 -7.11 23.47 -0.13
C TRP A 25 -6.99 23.97 1.32
N LYS A 26 -6.98 23.08 2.28
CA LYS A 26 -6.86 23.40 3.70
C LYS A 26 -5.60 24.24 3.98
N ASN A 27 -5.74 25.25 4.84
CA ASN A 27 -4.68 26.19 5.21
C ASN A 27 -4.06 26.95 4.02
N GLY A 28 -4.79 27.08 2.90
CA GLY A 28 -4.30 27.81 1.73
C GLY A 28 -3.26 27.08 0.89
N TRP A 29 -2.98 25.80 1.18
CA TRP A 29 -2.08 24.94 0.41
C TRP A 29 -2.87 23.84 -0.28
N PHE A 30 -2.44 23.49 -1.50
CA PHE A 30 -2.99 22.34 -2.19
C PHE A 30 -2.33 21.04 -1.67
N HIS A 31 -3.13 20.21 -1.00
CA HIS A 31 -2.72 18.92 -0.48
C HIS A 31 -2.90 17.85 -1.58
N THR A 32 -1.82 17.42 -2.20
CA THR A 32 -1.85 16.42 -3.27
C THR A 32 -2.24 15.03 -2.75
N GLY A 33 -2.02 14.78 -1.46
CA GLY A 33 -2.15 13.47 -0.83
C GLY A 33 -1.01 12.52 -1.20
N ASP A 34 0.08 13.07 -1.76
CA ASP A 34 1.27 12.30 -2.09
C ASP A 34 2.32 12.42 -0.97
N THR A 35 3.01 11.32 -0.70
CA THR A 35 4.22 11.26 0.12
C THR A 35 5.42 11.28 -0.79
N VAL A 36 6.36 12.18 -0.49
CA VAL A 36 7.59 12.37 -1.29
C VAL A 36 8.80 12.39 -0.37
N THR A 37 9.96 12.06 -0.89
CA THR A 37 11.26 12.36 -0.31
C THR A 37 11.94 13.48 -1.10
N MET A 38 12.80 14.24 -0.45
CA MET A 38 13.56 15.32 -1.07
C MET A 38 15.06 15.06 -0.83
N ASP A 39 15.87 15.14 -1.89
CA ASP A 39 17.31 15.04 -1.77
C ASP A 39 17.97 16.38 -1.42
N GLU A 40 19.28 16.39 -1.24
CA GLU A 40 20.07 17.57 -0.88
C GLU A 40 20.01 18.68 -1.95
N THR A 41 19.67 18.34 -3.19
CA THR A 41 19.51 19.32 -4.30
C THR A 41 18.11 19.92 -4.36
N GLY A 42 17.16 19.43 -3.52
CA GLY A 42 15.76 19.84 -3.50
C GLY A 42 14.90 19.11 -4.52
N MET A 43 15.39 18.05 -5.16
CA MET A 43 14.60 17.21 -6.05
C MET A 43 13.63 16.35 -5.24
N LEU A 44 12.38 16.30 -5.68
CA LEU A 44 11.32 15.52 -5.04
C LEU A 44 11.14 14.16 -5.76
N TYR A 45 11.13 13.10 -4.98
CA TYR A 45 10.89 11.73 -5.44
C TYR A 45 9.58 11.23 -4.84
N PHE A 46 8.66 10.79 -5.69
CA PHE A 46 7.40 10.20 -5.26
C PHE A 46 7.66 8.86 -4.55
N VAL A 47 7.02 8.68 -3.39
CA VAL A 47 7.09 7.43 -2.61
C VAL A 47 5.79 6.64 -2.73
N ASP A 48 4.67 7.23 -2.29
CA ASP A 48 3.34 6.63 -2.37
C ASP A 48 2.26 7.68 -2.07
N ARG A 49 1.00 7.31 -2.18
CA ARG A 49 -0.11 8.08 -1.63
C ARG A 49 -0.11 8.03 -0.10
N ALA A 50 -0.38 9.14 0.56
CA ALA A 50 -0.40 9.21 2.04
C ALA A 50 -1.36 8.16 2.66
N LYS A 51 -2.49 7.88 1.99
CA LYS A 51 -3.47 6.86 2.42
C LYS A 51 -3.02 5.41 2.19
N ASN A 52 -1.94 5.18 1.46
CA ASN A 52 -1.38 3.86 1.20
C ASN A 52 -0.16 3.57 2.10
N ILE A 53 0.23 4.54 2.92
CA ILE A 53 1.30 4.33 3.91
C ILE A 53 0.74 3.46 5.04
N ILE A 54 1.39 2.35 5.29
CA ILE A 54 1.07 1.41 6.36
C ILE A 54 1.91 1.76 7.58
N ARG A 55 1.26 2.01 8.72
CA ARG A 55 1.92 2.45 9.96
C ARG A 55 2.12 1.28 10.90
N ARG A 56 3.31 0.72 10.90
CA ARG A 56 3.62 -0.46 11.70
C ARG A 56 4.66 -0.16 12.78
N ALA A 57 4.27 -0.16 14.04
CA ALA A 57 5.16 0.04 15.20
C ALA A 57 6.06 1.28 15.07
N GLY A 58 5.50 2.40 14.60
CA GLY A 58 6.23 3.66 14.37
C GLY A 58 6.94 3.76 13.02
N GLU A 59 6.99 2.69 12.23
CA GLU A 59 7.55 2.69 10.88
C GLU A 59 6.48 3.03 9.84
N ASN A 60 6.84 3.84 8.85
CA ASN A 60 5.99 4.17 7.71
C ASN A 60 6.41 3.32 6.51
N ILE A 61 5.57 2.40 6.10
CA ILE A 61 5.81 1.48 5.01
C ILE A 61 5.00 1.92 3.79
N ALA A 62 5.68 2.24 2.69
CA ALA A 62 5.01 2.50 1.43
C ALA A 62 4.49 1.18 0.84
N ALA A 63 3.17 1.07 0.63
CA ALA A 63 2.59 -0.13 0.05
C ALA A 63 3.19 -0.42 -1.35
N ALA A 64 3.45 0.63 -2.14
CA ALA A 64 4.05 0.51 -3.45
C ALA A 64 5.45 -0.12 -3.42
N GLU A 65 6.25 0.13 -2.38
CA GLU A 65 7.57 -0.49 -2.23
C GLU A 65 7.46 -2.02 -2.06
N VAL A 66 6.50 -2.47 -1.24
CA VAL A 66 6.24 -3.90 -1.04
C VAL A 66 5.66 -4.54 -2.29
N GLU A 67 4.71 -3.85 -2.96
CA GLU A 67 4.12 -4.30 -4.22
C GLU A 67 5.19 -4.48 -5.30
N ASN A 68 6.06 -3.51 -5.50
CA ASN A 68 7.13 -3.57 -6.49
C ASN A 68 8.08 -4.74 -6.22
N CYS A 69 8.48 -4.95 -4.97
CA CYS A 69 9.33 -6.06 -4.59
C CYS A 69 8.71 -7.42 -4.91
N LEU A 70 7.44 -7.62 -4.57
CA LEU A 70 6.75 -8.88 -4.80
C LEU A 70 6.36 -9.09 -6.27
N PHE A 71 6.14 -8.01 -7.02
CA PHE A 71 5.84 -8.06 -8.45
C PHE A 71 7.03 -8.52 -9.31
N GLU A 72 8.26 -8.54 -8.76
CA GLU A 72 9.42 -9.12 -9.45
C GLU A 72 9.32 -10.64 -9.63
N ILE A 73 8.40 -11.29 -8.92
CA ILE A 73 8.22 -12.75 -8.96
C ILE A 73 7.35 -13.10 -10.17
N GLU A 74 7.90 -13.87 -11.11
CA GLU A 74 7.31 -14.19 -12.42
C GLU A 74 5.87 -14.71 -12.37
N PHE A 75 5.47 -15.37 -11.30
CA PHE A 75 4.12 -15.92 -11.18
C PHE A 75 3.12 -14.99 -10.50
N VAL A 76 3.48 -13.73 -10.24
CA VAL A 76 2.59 -12.70 -9.71
C VAL A 76 2.01 -11.87 -10.84
N SER A 77 0.71 -12.01 -11.10
CA SER A 77 0.00 -11.28 -12.16
C SER A 77 -0.44 -9.90 -11.73
N LYS A 78 -1.03 -9.80 -10.51
CA LYS A 78 -1.42 -8.52 -9.90
C LYS A 78 -1.17 -8.58 -8.40
N ILE A 79 -0.91 -7.42 -7.82
CA ILE A 79 -0.70 -7.31 -6.38
C ILE A 79 -1.24 -5.97 -5.85
N ALA A 80 -1.75 -6.01 -4.63
CA ALA A 80 -2.05 -4.83 -3.84
C ALA A 80 -1.68 -5.09 -2.38
N CYS A 81 -0.91 -4.18 -1.79
CA CYS A 81 -0.65 -4.20 -0.36
C CYS A 81 -1.54 -3.19 0.36
N ILE A 82 -2.16 -3.63 1.44
CA ILE A 82 -3.04 -2.81 2.28
C ILE A 82 -2.61 -2.89 3.74
N ALA A 83 -3.01 -1.88 4.50
CA ALA A 83 -2.95 -1.91 5.95
C ALA A 83 -4.08 -2.77 6.50
N VAL A 84 -3.76 -3.70 7.41
CA VAL A 84 -4.74 -4.38 8.25
C VAL A 84 -4.44 -4.09 9.70
N LYS A 85 -5.48 -4.06 10.55
CA LYS A 85 -5.32 -3.74 11.97
C LYS A 85 -4.40 -4.75 12.65
N ASP A 86 -3.51 -4.27 13.54
CA ASP A 86 -2.73 -5.10 14.46
C ASP A 86 -2.87 -4.52 15.87
N ASP A 87 -3.22 -5.36 16.86
CA ASP A 87 -3.54 -4.91 18.21
C ASP A 87 -2.29 -4.43 19.01
N ILE A 88 -1.09 -4.77 18.55
CA ILE A 88 0.17 -4.40 19.20
C ILE A 88 0.94 -3.35 18.38
N ARG A 89 0.84 -3.40 17.05
CA ARG A 89 1.69 -2.63 16.12
C ARG A 89 0.93 -1.57 15.33
N GLU A 90 -0.31 -1.28 15.68
CA GLU A 90 -1.29 -0.44 14.97
C GLU A 90 -1.77 -1.11 13.68
N GLU A 91 -0.88 -1.31 12.72
CA GLU A 91 -1.17 -1.93 11.42
C GLU A 91 -0.13 -3.00 11.06
N GLU A 92 -0.53 -3.89 10.18
CA GLU A 92 0.33 -4.89 9.58
C GLU A 92 0.12 -4.89 8.05
N VAL A 93 1.16 -5.27 7.32
CA VAL A 93 1.10 -5.37 5.86
C VAL A 93 0.35 -6.64 5.46
N MET A 94 -0.70 -6.49 4.65
CA MET A 94 -1.37 -7.59 3.97
C MET A 94 -1.19 -7.47 2.47
N ALA A 95 -0.64 -8.51 1.83
CA ALA A 95 -0.51 -8.62 0.40
C ALA A 95 -1.70 -9.43 -0.18
N CYS A 96 -2.49 -8.78 -1.04
CA CYS A 96 -3.52 -9.40 -1.86
C CYS A 96 -2.92 -9.70 -3.23
N VAL A 97 -2.81 -10.96 -3.61
CA VAL A 97 -2.03 -11.42 -4.76
C VAL A 97 -2.90 -12.20 -5.74
N VAL A 98 -2.84 -11.83 -7.01
CA VAL A 98 -3.37 -12.62 -8.12
C VAL A 98 -2.20 -13.34 -8.78
N LEU A 99 -2.32 -14.65 -8.92
CA LEU A 99 -1.30 -15.47 -9.56
C LEU A 99 -1.50 -15.53 -11.07
N GLU A 100 -0.43 -15.76 -11.82
CA GLU A 100 -0.49 -16.06 -13.25
C GLU A 100 -1.22 -17.39 -13.51
N ASP A 101 -1.84 -17.49 -14.69
CA ASP A 101 -2.58 -18.67 -15.12
C ASP A 101 -1.77 -19.95 -14.97
N GLY A 102 -2.38 -20.97 -14.39
CA GLY A 102 -1.76 -22.28 -14.15
C GLY A 102 -0.95 -22.38 -12.86
N LYS A 103 -0.67 -21.26 -12.17
CA LYS A 103 -0.06 -21.31 -10.83
C LYS A 103 -1.16 -21.45 -9.78
N LYS A 104 -1.04 -22.49 -8.96
CA LYS A 104 -2.00 -22.74 -7.87
C LYS A 104 -1.57 -22.08 -6.59
N GLU A 105 -2.54 -21.52 -5.88
CA GLU A 105 -2.36 -21.03 -4.52
C GLU A 105 -1.98 -22.16 -3.57
N SER A 106 -1.00 -21.93 -2.72
CA SER A 106 -0.61 -22.84 -1.66
C SER A 106 0.21 -22.12 -0.60
N LYS A 107 0.42 -22.78 0.53
CA LYS A 107 1.28 -22.28 1.59
C LYS A 107 2.72 -22.08 1.12
N GLU A 108 3.24 -23.00 0.33
CA GLU A 108 4.59 -22.94 -0.24
C GLU A 108 4.77 -21.73 -1.16
N VAL A 109 3.75 -21.40 -1.96
CA VAL A 109 3.76 -20.21 -2.82
C VAL A 109 3.73 -18.93 -1.97
N ALA A 110 2.93 -18.91 -0.91
CA ALA A 110 2.92 -17.79 0.03
C ALA A 110 4.26 -17.64 0.79
N GLU A 111 4.91 -18.75 1.16
CA GLU A 111 6.25 -18.75 1.78
C GLU A 111 7.32 -18.19 0.83
N ILE A 112 7.24 -18.47 -0.47
CA ILE A 112 8.16 -17.91 -1.47
C ILE A 112 8.03 -16.37 -1.50
N LEU A 113 6.79 -15.85 -1.56
CA LEU A 113 6.53 -14.41 -1.53
C LEU A 113 7.08 -13.75 -0.25
N PHE A 114 6.79 -14.35 0.90
CA PHE A 114 7.24 -13.85 2.19
C PHE A 114 8.77 -13.82 2.29
N ASN A 115 9.44 -14.93 1.92
CA ASN A 115 10.90 -15.04 1.99
C ASN A 115 11.59 -14.08 1.02
N HIS A 116 11.06 -13.91 -0.20
CA HIS A 116 11.57 -12.93 -1.16
C HIS A 116 11.56 -11.50 -0.58
N ALA A 117 10.46 -11.12 0.08
CA ALA A 117 10.37 -9.83 0.76
C ALA A 117 11.37 -9.71 1.91
N LEU A 118 11.58 -10.76 2.72
CA LEU A 118 12.57 -10.77 3.80
C LEU A 118 14.01 -10.67 3.33
N GLU A 119 14.31 -11.17 2.12
CA GLU A 119 15.64 -11.08 1.54
C GLU A 119 15.96 -9.69 1.01
N LYS A 120 14.96 -9.02 0.43
CA LYS A 120 15.16 -7.75 -0.29
C LYS A 120 14.84 -6.51 0.51
N MET A 121 14.07 -6.64 1.58
CA MET A 121 13.60 -5.50 2.38
C MET A 121 13.85 -5.71 3.88
N ALA A 122 13.72 -4.62 4.64
CA ALA A 122 13.71 -4.70 6.10
C ALA A 122 12.56 -5.63 6.57
N TYR A 123 12.82 -6.45 7.59
CA TYR A 123 11.89 -7.48 8.07
C TYR A 123 10.47 -6.96 8.38
N PHE A 124 10.36 -5.72 8.84
CA PHE A 124 9.08 -5.11 9.18
C PHE A 124 8.22 -4.75 7.95
N LYS A 125 8.84 -4.63 6.76
CA LYS A 125 8.15 -4.36 5.49
C LYS A 125 7.57 -5.61 4.84
N ALA A 126 8.14 -6.80 5.11
CA ALA A 126 7.61 -8.04 4.56
C ALA A 126 6.13 -8.21 4.95
N PRO A 127 5.26 -8.76 4.09
CA PRO A 127 3.84 -8.92 4.41
C PRO A 127 3.64 -9.88 5.58
N GLY A 128 2.91 -9.43 6.61
CA GLY A 128 2.50 -10.29 7.73
C GLY A 128 1.35 -11.23 7.36
N TYR A 129 0.56 -10.82 6.36
CA TYR A 129 -0.53 -11.61 5.81
C TYR A 129 -0.45 -11.66 4.29
N ILE A 130 -0.76 -12.83 3.71
CA ILE A 130 -0.87 -13.03 2.26
C ILE A 130 -2.21 -13.70 1.98
N LEU A 131 -2.97 -13.13 1.03
CA LEU A 131 -4.20 -13.69 0.53
C LEU A 131 -4.14 -13.77 -0.99
N PHE A 132 -4.38 -14.95 -1.54
CA PHE A 132 -4.57 -15.11 -2.97
C PHE A 132 -6.01 -14.78 -3.35
N MET A 133 -6.18 -14.15 -4.49
CA MET A 133 -7.46 -13.70 -5.01
C MET A 133 -7.56 -14.01 -6.50
N ASP A 134 -8.77 -14.27 -6.98
CA ASP A 134 -9.02 -14.50 -8.41
C ASP A 134 -8.76 -13.23 -9.24
N ASP A 135 -9.11 -12.06 -8.72
CA ASP A 135 -8.82 -10.75 -9.34
C ASP A 135 -8.83 -9.62 -8.29
N LEU A 136 -8.30 -8.45 -8.68
CA LEU A 136 -8.33 -7.23 -7.90
C LEU A 136 -9.20 -6.17 -8.59
N PRO A 137 -9.99 -5.40 -7.84
CA PRO A 137 -10.80 -4.33 -8.42
C PRO A 137 -9.93 -3.25 -9.04
N VAL A 138 -10.18 -2.92 -10.31
CA VAL A 138 -9.41 -1.92 -11.06
C VAL A 138 -10.30 -0.80 -11.59
N THR A 139 -9.68 0.35 -11.85
CA THR A 139 -10.31 1.45 -12.61
C THR A 139 -10.33 1.10 -14.10
N GLY A 140 -11.07 1.89 -14.91
CA GLY A 140 -11.01 1.78 -16.36
C GLY A 140 -9.60 1.97 -16.97
N THR A 141 -8.64 2.52 -16.20
CA THR A 141 -7.23 2.68 -16.57
C THR A 141 -6.33 1.60 -15.96
N GLN A 142 -6.90 0.47 -15.52
CA GLN A 142 -6.20 -0.69 -14.95
C GLN A 142 -5.44 -0.41 -13.64
N LYS A 143 -5.78 0.66 -12.91
CA LYS A 143 -5.21 0.92 -11.58
C LYS A 143 -6.03 0.22 -10.50
N VAL A 144 -5.38 -0.53 -9.61
CA VAL A 144 -6.04 -1.21 -8.50
C VAL A 144 -6.71 -0.20 -7.56
N VAL A 145 -7.96 -0.47 -7.21
CA VAL A 145 -8.77 0.34 -6.30
C VAL A 145 -8.77 -0.30 -4.92
N LYS A 146 -7.70 -0.06 -4.13
CA LYS A 146 -7.44 -0.73 -2.84
C LYS A 146 -8.62 -0.71 -1.87
N HIS A 147 -9.36 0.40 -1.78
CA HIS A 147 -10.51 0.54 -0.87
C HIS A 147 -11.75 -0.26 -1.29
N LYS A 148 -11.71 -0.93 -2.46
CA LYS A 148 -12.77 -1.82 -2.96
C LYS A 148 -12.37 -3.29 -2.91
N ILE A 149 -11.20 -3.63 -2.38
CA ILE A 149 -10.77 -5.03 -2.26
C ILE A 149 -11.65 -5.75 -1.24
N PHE A 150 -11.98 -5.08 -0.15
CA PHE A 150 -12.86 -5.61 0.89
C PHE A 150 -13.93 -4.58 1.26
N GLU A 151 -15.10 -5.09 1.67
CA GLU A 151 -16.13 -4.24 2.28
C GLU A 151 -15.67 -3.73 3.65
N PRO A 152 -16.09 -2.52 4.08
CA PRO A 152 -15.58 -1.88 5.31
C PRO A 152 -15.79 -2.69 6.60
N GLU A 153 -16.79 -3.57 6.63
CA GLU A 153 -17.14 -4.39 7.79
C GLU A 153 -16.33 -5.68 7.89
N ILE A 154 -15.59 -6.03 6.83
CA ILE A 154 -14.80 -7.26 6.77
C ILE A 154 -13.43 -7.02 7.37
N ASP A 155 -13.06 -7.82 8.38
CA ASP A 155 -11.66 -7.95 8.78
C ASP A 155 -10.98 -9.01 7.88
N PRO A 156 -10.14 -8.59 6.93
CA PRO A 156 -9.59 -9.52 5.95
C PRO A 156 -8.62 -10.54 6.56
N ARG A 157 -8.11 -10.31 7.77
CA ARG A 157 -7.23 -11.25 8.48
C ARG A 157 -7.95 -12.56 8.85
N ASN A 158 -9.27 -12.51 8.95
CA ASN A 158 -10.12 -13.65 9.36
C ASN A 158 -10.70 -14.42 8.18
N LEU A 159 -10.37 -14.03 6.95
CA LEU A 159 -10.86 -14.72 5.76
C LEU A 159 -10.20 -16.10 5.60
N THR A 160 -10.97 -17.04 5.03
CA THR A 160 -10.45 -18.35 4.64
C THR A 160 -9.36 -18.17 3.56
N GLY A 161 -8.27 -18.90 3.65
CA GLY A 161 -7.17 -18.83 2.69
C GLY A 161 -6.10 -17.77 3.01
N VAL A 162 -6.26 -17.02 4.09
CA VAL A 162 -5.22 -16.09 4.56
C VAL A 162 -4.06 -16.85 5.19
N PHE A 163 -2.86 -16.63 4.69
CA PHE A 163 -1.62 -17.13 5.26
C PHE A 163 -1.02 -16.09 6.20
N ASN A 164 -0.77 -16.48 7.44
CA ASN A 164 -0.25 -15.61 8.50
C ASN A 164 1.23 -15.89 8.78
N PHE A 165 2.09 -14.91 8.50
CA PHE A 165 3.53 -14.94 8.69
C PHE A 165 4.02 -13.95 9.76
N THR A 166 3.12 -13.30 10.51
CA THR A 166 3.47 -12.28 11.51
C THR A 166 4.47 -12.79 12.55
N HIS A 167 4.37 -14.07 12.92
CA HIS A 167 5.24 -14.74 13.90
C HIS A 167 6.66 -15.01 13.37
N LEU A 168 6.88 -14.97 12.05
CA LEU A 168 8.18 -15.15 11.39
C LEU A 168 8.91 -13.83 11.16
N LYS A 169 8.26 -12.69 11.32
CA LYS A 169 8.86 -11.34 11.16
C LYS A 169 9.72 -11.01 12.38
N LYS A 170 10.99 -11.44 12.35
CA LYS A 170 11.95 -11.17 13.43
C LYS A 170 13.11 -10.34 12.89
N ARG A 171 13.59 -9.39 13.72
CA ARG A 171 14.81 -8.67 13.45
C ARG A 171 15.98 -9.66 13.34
N LYS A 172 16.78 -9.55 12.30
CA LYS A 172 18.02 -10.33 12.20
C LYS A 172 19.01 -9.83 13.27
N PRO A 173 19.82 -10.69 13.86
CA PRO A 173 20.75 -10.29 14.94
C PRO A 173 21.74 -9.19 14.57
N ASN A 174 21.91 -8.87 13.28
CA ASN A 174 22.89 -7.90 12.77
C ASN A 174 22.23 -6.72 11.99
N ASP A 175 20.92 -6.51 12.10
CA ASP A 175 20.20 -5.37 11.52
C ASP A 175 20.06 -4.22 12.53
#